data_8382840f0d79767ec7b2ac7945e0f918
#
_entry.id   8382840f0d79767ec7b2ac7945e0f918
#
_cell.length_a   1.000
_cell.length_b   1.000
_cell.length_c   1.000
_cell.angle_alpha   90.00
_cell.angle_beta   90.00
_cell.angle_gamma   90.00
#
_symmetry.space_group_name_H-M   'P 1'
#
loop_
_entity.id
_entity.type
_entity.pdbx_description
1 polymer ?
#
loop_
_entity_poly.entity_id
_entity_poly.type
_entity_poly.pdbx_seq_one_letter_code
_entity_poly.pdbx_strand_id
1 'polypeptide(L)'
;MAKSARAADKASPPLILCWQEPDNPLPLRTIQAAGTPPARLPEPDAPPWRRTGPEGRPFDFGAHVRRLCTDVVRHSDALRHIDVSRLLFGVLQARSARLHGLQARVTPLRCRDGALTRRRHGRLYQVQRFFVDGVEMLYLVTFCLPRFLDQDFDDKFITLFHELYHISPAFDGDLRRHAGRCDLHSTSKRLYDAHMADLARGYLSNGADHARHDFLRLNFAQLRRRHGAVVGVSVPRPRLVAVTEG
;
A
#
# COMPACT_ATOMS: atom_id res chain seq x y z
N MET A 1 -35.33 -16.05 25.59
CA MET A 1 -34.57 -16.81 24.58
C MET A 1 -33.45 -15.93 24.05
N ALA A 2 -32.24 -16.13 24.52
CA ALA A 2 -31.05 -15.38 24.14
C ALA A 2 -30.66 -15.77 22.72
N LYS A 3 -30.69 -14.82 21.76
CA LYS A 3 -30.06 -15.00 20.45
C LYS A 3 -28.55 -15.06 20.67
N SER A 4 -28.00 -16.26 20.52
CA SER A 4 -26.57 -16.54 20.43
C SER A 4 -25.82 -15.41 19.72
N ALA A 5 -24.84 -14.83 20.40
CA ALA A 5 -23.86 -13.94 19.80
C ALA A 5 -23.16 -14.72 18.67
N ARG A 6 -23.47 -14.35 17.42
CA ARG A 6 -22.75 -14.87 16.26
C ARG A 6 -21.26 -14.61 16.47
N ALA A 7 -20.50 -15.70 16.48
CA ALA A 7 -19.08 -15.72 16.59
C ALA A 7 -18.43 -14.54 15.84
N ALA A 8 -17.47 -13.88 16.48
CA ALA A 8 -16.64 -12.85 15.89
C ALA A 8 -16.21 -13.29 14.49
N ASP A 9 -16.67 -12.54 13.49
CA ASP A 9 -16.46 -12.84 12.08
C ASP A 9 -14.95 -12.92 11.84
N LYS A 10 -14.45 -14.15 11.68
CA LYS A 10 -13.03 -14.42 11.53
C LYS A 10 -12.54 -13.63 10.33
N ALA A 11 -11.73 -12.60 10.58
CA ALA A 11 -11.03 -11.89 9.53
C ALA A 11 -10.27 -12.92 8.68
N SER A 12 -10.43 -12.85 7.37
CA SER A 12 -9.65 -13.72 6.49
C SER A 12 -8.16 -13.46 6.71
N PRO A 13 -7.35 -14.51 6.88
CA PRO A 13 -5.92 -14.32 7.10
C PRO A 13 -5.27 -13.64 5.88
N PRO A 14 -4.16 -12.92 6.07
CA PRO A 14 -3.35 -12.45 4.97
C PRO A 14 -2.91 -13.61 4.08
N LEU A 15 -2.87 -13.38 2.78
CA LEU A 15 -2.44 -14.35 1.78
C LEU A 15 -1.16 -13.86 1.12
N ILE A 16 -0.22 -14.77 0.91
CA ILE A 16 0.91 -14.53 0.02
C ILE A 16 0.45 -14.85 -1.40
N LEU A 17 0.56 -13.88 -2.29
CA LEU A 17 0.33 -14.04 -3.72
C LEU A 17 1.68 -14.15 -4.42
N CYS A 18 1.89 -15.24 -5.17
CA CYS A 18 3.12 -15.52 -5.89
C CYS A 18 2.82 -15.77 -7.37
N TRP A 19 3.28 -14.90 -8.24
CA TRP A 19 3.20 -15.03 -9.71
C TRP A 19 4.52 -15.59 -10.23
N GLN A 20 4.60 -16.89 -10.43
CA GLN A 20 5.82 -17.57 -10.92
C GLN A 20 5.69 -18.12 -12.33
N GLU A 21 4.51 -18.56 -12.76
CA GLU A 21 4.31 -19.18 -14.07
C GLU A 21 4.13 -18.12 -15.17
N PRO A 22 4.94 -18.13 -16.25
CA PRO A 22 4.87 -17.14 -17.32
C PRO A 22 3.51 -17.02 -17.99
N ASP A 23 2.87 -18.17 -18.23
CA ASP A 23 1.63 -18.26 -19.01
C ASP A 23 0.37 -18.28 -18.15
N ASN A 24 0.53 -18.29 -16.82
CA ASN A 24 -0.58 -18.25 -15.88
C ASN A 24 -0.74 -16.83 -15.29
N PRO A 25 -1.81 -16.10 -15.62
CA PRO A 25 -2.06 -14.77 -15.07
C PRO A 25 -2.49 -14.81 -13.60
N LEU A 26 -2.80 -16.00 -13.06
CA LEU A 26 -3.27 -16.14 -11.68
C LEU A 26 -2.10 -16.45 -10.75
N PRO A 27 -2.04 -15.80 -9.56
CA PRO A 27 -1.04 -16.13 -8.55
C PRO A 27 -1.37 -17.42 -7.80
N LEU A 28 -0.36 -18.15 -7.40
CA LEU A 28 -0.48 -19.12 -6.31
C LEU A 28 -0.82 -18.35 -5.02
N ARG A 29 -1.69 -18.93 -4.21
CA ARG A 29 -2.18 -18.33 -2.96
C ARG A 29 -1.80 -19.22 -1.79
N THR A 30 -0.97 -18.70 -0.90
CA THR A 30 -0.57 -19.39 0.32
C THR A 30 -1.02 -18.58 1.53
N ILE A 31 -1.58 -19.25 2.53
CA ILE A 31 -1.95 -18.59 3.80
C ILE A 31 -0.66 -18.20 4.52
N GLN A 32 -0.59 -16.94 4.93
CA GLN A 32 0.52 -16.48 5.76
C GLN A 32 0.43 -17.16 7.14
N ALA A 33 1.55 -17.72 7.61
CA ALA A 33 1.60 -18.33 8.94
C ALA A 33 1.28 -17.29 10.02
N ALA A 34 0.56 -17.73 11.05
CA ALA A 34 0.26 -16.89 12.21
C ALA A 34 1.57 -16.37 12.84
N GLY A 35 1.61 -15.09 13.19
CA GLY A 35 2.80 -14.44 13.74
C GLY A 35 3.83 -13.95 12.73
N THR A 36 3.68 -14.28 11.45
CA THR A 36 4.53 -13.70 10.41
C THR A 36 3.99 -12.33 10.00
N PRO A 37 4.78 -11.25 10.10
CA PRO A 37 4.35 -9.93 9.67
C PRO A 37 3.94 -9.95 8.19
N PRO A 38 2.84 -9.30 7.79
CA PRO A 38 2.40 -9.27 6.40
C PRO A 38 3.38 -8.57 5.45
N ALA A 39 4.29 -7.78 5.99
CA ALA A 39 5.40 -7.18 5.26
C ALA A 39 6.62 -7.18 6.18
N ARG A 40 7.65 -7.95 5.85
CA ARG A 40 8.94 -7.82 6.52
C ARG A 40 9.51 -6.44 6.23
N LEU A 41 9.94 -5.75 7.29
CA LEU A 41 10.83 -4.61 7.13
C LEU A 41 12.09 -5.12 6.42
N PRO A 42 12.62 -4.39 5.41
CA PRO A 42 13.93 -4.71 4.89
C PRO A 42 14.91 -4.71 6.05
N GLU A 43 15.78 -5.73 6.12
CA GLU A 43 16.86 -5.73 7.09
C GLU A 43 17.66 -4.43 6.91
N PRO A 44 17.95 -3.69 8.00
CA PRO A 44 18.64 -2.40 7.92
C PRO A 44 19.96 -2.49 7.16
N ASP A 45 20.63 -3.63 7.25
CA ASP A 45 21.96 -3.88 6.68
C ASP A 45 21.93 -4.63 5.35
N ALA A 46 20.73 -4.84 4.75
CA ALA A 46 20.66 -5.47 3.44
C ALA A 46 21.45 -4.63 2.42
N PRO A 47 22.44 -5.20 1.73
CA PRO A 47 23.24 -4.45 0.79
C PRO A 47 22.34 -3.79 -0.26
N PRO A 48 22.63 -2.53 -0.65
CA PRO A 48 21.82 -1.84 -1.64
C PRO A 48 21.87 -2.63 -2.95
N TRP A 49 20.71 -3.08 -3.40
CA TRP A 49 20.64 -3.74 -4.69
C TRP A 49 20.74 -2.71 -5.79
N ARG A 50 21.62 -2.97 -6.72
CA ARG A 50 21.65 -2.19 -7.94
C ARG A 50 20.39 -2.53 -8.75
N ARG A 51 19.63 -1.52 -9.13
CA ARG A 51 18.39 -1.62 -9.91
C ARG A 51 17.30 -2.45 -9.18
N THR A 52 17.10 -3.72 -9.54
CA THR A 52 15.97 -4.53 -9.09
C THR A 52 16.32 -5.55 -8.01
N GLY A 53 17.59 -5.62 -7.59
CA GLY A 53 18.09 -6.63 -6.67
C GLY A 53 18.68 -7.86 -7.36
N PRO A 54 19.05 -8.92 -6.60
CA PRO A 54 19.70 -10.11 -7.11
C PRO A 54 18.82 -10.86 -8.11
N GLU A 55 19.41 -11.28 -9.22
CA GLU A 55 18.75 -12.15 -10.22
C GLU A 55 18.45 -13.53 -9.64
N GLY A 56 17.39 -14.16 -10.15
CA GLY A 56 17.01 -15.53 -9.77
C GLY A 56 16.42 -15.67 -8.37
N ARG A 57 16.23 -14.57 -7.61
CA ARG A 57 15.48 -14.58 -6.37
C ARG A 57 14.11 -13.94 -6.57
N PRO A 58 13.04 -14.47 -5.95
CA PRO A 58 11.71 -13.88 -6.03
C PRO A 58 11.74 -12.39 -5.71
N PHE A 59 11.10 -11.60 -6.56
CA PHE A 59 10.98 -10.15 -6.35
C PHE A 59 9.89 -9.87 -5.31
N ASP A 60 10.30 -9.49 -4.10
CA ASP A 60 9.36 -9.05 -3.06
C ASP A 60 8.91 -7.61 -3.32
N PHE A 61 7.73 -7.47 -3.91
CA PHE A 61 7.15 -6.18 -4.27
C PHE A 61 6.95 -5.30 -3.04
N GLY A 62 6.44 -5.86 -1.94
CA GLY A 62 6.18 -5.10 -0.71
C GLY A 62 7.45 -4.51 -0.10
N ALA A 63 8.52 -5.31 -0.04
CA ALA A 63 9.82 -4.85 0.46
C ALA A 63 10.42 -3.75 -0.43
N HIS A 64 10.31 -3.86 -1.76
CA HIS A 64 10.84 -2.84 -2.69
C HIS A 64 10.06 -1.53 -2.60
N VAL A 65 8.73 -1.58 -2.58
CA VAL A 65 7.90 -0.38 -2.43
C VAL A 65 8.12 0.29 -1.08
N ARG A 66 8.29 -0.47 0.00
CA ARG A 66 8.59 0.11 1.32
C ARG A 66 9.91 0.90 1.29
N ARG A 67 10.98 0.34 0.70
CA ARG A 67 12.27 1.05 0.56
C ARG A 67 12.13 2.30 -0.28
N LEU A 68 11.39 2.22 -1.40
CA LEU A 68 11.10 3.37 -2.24
C LEU A 68 10.33 4.45 -1.47
N CYS A 69 9.26 4.09 -0.75
CA CYS A 69 8.51 5.06 0.05
C CYS A 69 9.37 5.71 1.14
N THR A 70 10.28 4.95 1.74
CA THR A 70 11.23 5.50 2.73
C THR A 70 12.14 6.55 2.10
N ASP A 71 12.62 6.30 0.88
CA ASP A 71 13.44 7.25 0.14
C ASP A 71 12.64 8.48 -0.30
N VAL A 72 11.44 8.28 -0.85
CA VAL A 72 10.51 9.34 -1.26
C VAL A 72 10.20 10.28 -0.09
N VAL A 73 9.84 9.75 1.07
CA VAL A 73 9.52 10.55 2.26
C VAL A 73 10.72 11.37 2.73
N ARG A 74 11.93 10.83 2.63
CA ARG A 74 13.16 11.52 3.01
C ARG A 74 13.48 12.71 2.09
N HIS A 75 13.18 12.59 0.80
CA HIS A 75 13.53 13.57 -0.23
C HIS A 75 12.35 14.43 -0.73
N SER A 76 11.17 14.33 -0.10
CA SER A 76 9.97 15.10 -0.46
C SER A 76 9.40 15.80 0.75
N ASP A 77 9.51 17.13 0.82
CA ASP A 77 8.99 17.93 1.93
C ASP A 77 7.48 17.75 2.12
N ALA A 78 6.74 17.61 1.02
CA ALA A 78 5.30 17.43 1.04
C ALA A 78 4.85 16.12 1.73
N LEU A 79 5.75 15.13 1.83
CA LEU A 79 5.49 13.80 2.38
C LEU A 79 6.32 13.48 3.65
N ARG A 80 7.14 14.41 4.12
CA ARG A 80 8.05 14.23 5.27
C ARG A 80 7.34 13.82 6.57
N HIS A 81 6.05 14.14 6.70
CA HIS A 81 5.23 13.79 7.86
C HIS A 81 4.89 12.29 7.96
N ILE A 82 5.17 11.50 6.92
CA ILE A 82 4.80 10.09 6.84
C ILE A 82 5.86 9.23 7.52
N ASP A 83 5.45 8.48 8.55
CA ASP A 83 6.26 7.41 9.12
C ASP A 83 5.99 6.09 8.38
N VAL A 84 6.91 5.72 7.48
CA VAL A 84 6.78 4.52 6.63
C VAL A 84 6.77 3.23 7.46
N SER A 85 7.31 3.23 8.69
CA SER A 85 7.27 2.07 9.58
C SER A 85 5.84 1.69 9.99
N ARG A 86 4.92 2.65 9.97
CA ARG A 86 3.50 2.48 10.30
C ARG A 86 2.59 2.34 9.07
N LEU A 87 3.18 2.16 7.88
CA LEU A 87 2.47 1.81 6.65
C LEU A 87 2.52 0.31 6.41
N LEU A 88 1.35 -0.29 6.20
CA LEU A 88 1.22 -1.67 5.76
C LEU A 88 1.11 -1.71 4.23
N PHE A 89 2.01 -2.43 3.56
CA PHE A 89 1.99 -2.58 2.10
C PHE A 89 1.36 -3.90 1.70
N GLY A 90 0.35 -3.83 0.85
CA GLY A 90 -0.36 -5.00 0.36
C GLY A 90 -0.48 -5.02 -1.16
N VAL A 91 -0.82 -6.19 -1.70
CA VAL A 91 -1.13 -6.36 -3.12
C VAL A 91 -2.52 -6.94 -3.32
N LEU A 92 -3.14 -6.57 -4.43
CA LEU A 92 -4.36 -7.19 -4.96
C LEU A 92 -4.08 -7.70 -6.36
N GLN A 93 -4.74 -8.77 -6.71
CA GLN A 93 -4.74 -9.26 -8.09
C GLN A 93 -5.69 -8.42 -8.94
N ALA A 94 -5.21 -7.90 -10.07
CA ALA A 94 -6.07 -7.26 -11.07
C ALA A 94 -7.05 -8.28 -11.67
N ARG A 95 -8.31 -7.88 -11.81
CA ARG A 95 -9.36 -8.76 -12.37
C ARG A 95 -9.29 -8.88 -13.90
N SER A 96 -8.56 -7.99 -14.56
CA SER A 96 -8.38 -7.98 -16.02
C SER A 96 -7.03 -7.38 -16.37
N ALA A 97 -6.55 -7.66 -17.57
CA ALA A 97 -5.31 -7.10 -18.13
C ALA A 97 -5.44 -5.63 -18.57
N ARG A 98 -6.61 -5.00 -18.44
CA ARG A 98 -6.80 -3.61 -18.84
C ARG A 98 -5.99 -2.68 -17.96
N LEU A 99 -5.33 -1.68 -18.55
CA LEU A 99 -4.52 -0.69 -17.81
C LEU A 99 -5.38 0.28 -16.98
N HIS A 100 -6.61 0.58 -17.42
CA HIS A 100 -7.51 1.42 -16.64
C HIS A 100 -8.21 0.66 -15.51
N GLY A 101 -8.49 1.34 -14.43
CA GLY A 101 -9.07 0.80 -13.21
C GLY A 101 -8.18 1.08 -12.00
N LEU A 102 -8.42 0.41 -10.89
CA LEU A 102 -7.65 0.61 -9.67
C LEU A 102 -6.18 0.21 -9.89
N GLN A 103 -5.27 1.15 -9.70
CA GLN A 103 -3.82 0.96 -9.75
C GLN A 103 -3.23 0.72 -8.36
N ALA A 104 -3.58 1.62 -7.44
CA ALA A 104 -3.24 1.53 -6.04
C ALA A 104 -4.36 2.16 -5.20
N ARG A 105 -4.27 2.02 -3.89
CA ARG A 105 -5.18 2.66 -2.94
C ARG A 105 -4.56 2.73 -1.56
N VAL A 106 -4.65 3.90 -0.93
CA VAL A 106 -4.47 4.02 0.51
C VAL A 106 -5.79 3.80 1.24
N THR A 107 -5.75 3.08 2.35
CA THR A 107 -6.90 2.84 3.22
C THR A 107 -6.54 3.29 4.63
N PRO A 108 -7.28 4.24 5.22
CA PRO A 108 -7.07 4.70 6.57
C PRO A 108 -7.46 3.59 7.57
N LEU A 109 -6.71 3.46 8.65
CA LEU A 109 -6.97 2.49 9.72
C LEU A 109 -7.53 3.16 11.00
N ARG A 110 -7.85 4.43 10.90
CA ARG A 110 -8.54 5.21 11.91
C ARG A 110 -9.81 5.86 11.36
N CYS A 111 -10.65 6.30 12.24
CA CYS A 111 -11.81 7.11 11.89
C CYS A 111 -11.39 8.57 11.64
N ARG A 112 -12.36 9.43 11.37
CA ARG A 112 -12.14 10.85 11.13
C ARG A 112 -11.33 11.48 12.26
N ASP A 113 -10.39 12.36 11.88
CA ASP A 113 -9.49 13.10 12.79
C ASP A 113 -8.68 12.15 13.71
N GLY A 114 -8.32 10.96 13.23
CA GLY A 114 -7.53 9.97 13.96
C GLY A 114 -8.29 9.23 15.06
N ALA A 115 -9.59 9.45 15.20
CA ALA A 115 -10.40 8.83 16.25
C ALA A 115 -10.40 7.29 16.12
N LEU A 116 -10.32 6.60 17.26
CA LEU A 116 -10.39 5.13 17.32
C LEU A 116 -11.75 4.61 16.91
N THR A 117 -12.79 5.31 17.26
CA THR A 117 -14.17 4.88 17.10
C THR A 117 -15.03 5.94 16.43
N ARG A 118 -16.14 5.49 15.86
CA ARG A 118 -17.20 6.38 15.36
C ARG A 118 -18.58 5.82 15.67
N ARG A 119 -19.55 6.69 15.93
CA ARG A 119 -20.96 6.31 16.03
C ARG A 119 -21.59 6.23 14.64
N ARG A 120 -22.35 5.16 14.41
CA ARG A 120 -23.18 4.98 13.21
C ARG A 120 -24.49 4.30 13.62
N HIS A 121 -25.62 4.91 13.30
CA HIS A 121 -26.95 4.41 13.68
C HIS A 121 -27.04 4.02 15.18
N GLY A 122 -26.56 4.90 16.06
CA GLY A 122 -26.60 4.71 17.52
C GLY A 122 -25.60 3.72 18.09
N ARG A 123 -24.84 3.01 17.25
CA ARG A 123 -23.82 2.03 17.68
C ARG A 123 -22.41 2.56 17.50
N LEU A 124 -21.52 2.17 18.40
CA LEU A 124 -20.09 2.49 18.32
C LEU A 124 -19.38 1.46 17.46
N TYR A 125 -18.53 1.93 16.54
CA TYR A 125 -17.72 1.10 15.67
C TYR A 125 -16.27 1.54 15.71
N GLN A 126 -15.37 0.57 15.58
CA GLN A 126 -13.92 0.75 15.41
C GLN A 126 -13.47 0.17 14.08
N VAL A 127 -12.50 0.82 13.42
CA VAL A 127 -11.81 0.21 12.28
C VAL A 127 -10.95 -0.93 12.79
N GLN A 128 -10.95 -2.07 12.11
CA GLN A 128 -10.06 -3.19 12.44
C GLN A 128 -8.61 -2.70 12.48
N ARG A 129 -7.92 -2.95 13.59
CA ARG A 129 -6.53 -2.55 13.81
C ARG A 129 -5.59 -3.66 13.35
N PHE A 130 -4.44 -3.27 12.81
CA PHE A 130 -3.37 -4.18 12.43
C PHE A 130 -2.11 -3.81 13.20
N PHE A 131 -1.38 -4.83 13.65
CA PHE A 131 -0.12 -4.68 14.36
C PHE A 131 0.95 -5.52 13.68
N VAL A 132 2.15 -4.97 13.53
CA VAL A 132 3.34 -5.66 13.04
C VAL A 132 4.44 -5.44 14.07
N ASP A 133 4.97 -6.52 14.63
CA ASP A 133 6.00 -6.49 15.70
C ASP A 133 5.63 -5.56 16.88
N GLY A 134 4.35 -5.57 17.26
CA GLY A 134 3.83 -4.73 18.34
C GLY A 134 3.54 -3.28 17.94
N VAL A 135 3.92 -2.85 16.74
CA VAL A 135 3.67 -1.50 16.23
C VAL A 135 2.33 -1.45 15.49
N GLU A 136 1.47 -0.51 15.89
CA GLU A 136 0.19 -0.32 15.21
C GLU A 136 0.38 0.34 13.84
N MET A 137 -0.21 -0.28 12.82
CA MET A 137 -0.27 0.29 11.47
C MET A 137 -1.39 1.32 11.38
N LEU A 138 -1.10 2.47 10.76
CA LEU A 138 -2.08 3.56 10.58
C LEU A 138 -2.70 3.58 9.19
N TYR A 139 -2.01 3.03 8.20
CA TYR A 139 -2.50 3.00 6.82
C TYR A 139 -2.16 1.68 6.15
N LEU A 140 -3.07 1.21 5.29
CA LEU A 140 -2.83 0.12 4.37
C LEU A 140 -2.74 0.69 2.95
N VAL A 141 -1.56 0.61 2.36
CA VAL A 141 -1.31 0.98 0.95
C VAL A 141 -1.34 -0.29 0.10
N THR A 142 -2.29 -0.38 -0.80
CA THR A 142 -2.52 -1.59 -1.59
C THR A 142 -2.31 -1.30 -3.07
N PHE A 143 -1.52 -2.13 -3.76
CA PHE A 143 -1.23 -2.04 -5.19
C PHE A 143 -1.91 -3.17 -5.95
N CYS A 144 -2.47 -2.86 -7.11
CA CYS A 144 -3.18 -3.82 -7.94
C CYS A 144 -2.23 -4.40 -9.01
N LEU A 145 -1.73 -5.60 -8.80
CA LEU A 145 -0.79 -6.26 -9.73
C LEU A 145 -1.53 -7.20 -10.69
N PRO A 146 -1.07 -7.30 -11.94
CA PRO A 146 0.11 -6.66 -12.55
C PRO A 146 -0.09 -5.19 -12.94
N ARG A 147 -1.33 -4.67 -12.96
CA ARG A 147 -1.75 -3.39 -13.54
C ARG A 147 -0.87 -2.20 -13.13
N PHE A 148 -0.52 -2.07 -11.84
CA PHE A 148 0.35 -1.00 -11.38
C PHE A 148 1.73 -1.05 -12.04
N LEU A 149 2.33 -2.24 -12.13
CA LEU A 149 3.65 -2.41 -12.74
C LEU A 149 3.66 -2.30 -14.27
N ASP A 150 2.50 -2.45 -14.91
CA ASP A 150 2.36 -2.31 -16.36
C ASP A 150 2.07 -0.87 -16.82
N GLN A 151 1.97 0.09 -15.90
CA GLN A 151 1.98 1.52 -16.22
C GLN A 151 3.35 1.96 -16.75
N ASP A 152 3.42 3.13 -17.39
CA ASP A 152 4.67 3.78 -17.70
C ASP A 152 5.41 4.22 -16.44
N PHE A 153 6.70 4.50 -16.55
CA PHE A 153 7.55 4.84 -15.41
C PHE A 153 7.02 6.06 -14.65
N ASP A 154 6.67 7.11 -15.36
CA ASP A 154 6.16 8.35 -14.76
C ASP A 154 4.79 8.15 -14.11
N ASP A 155 3.91 7.38 -14.75
CA ASP A 155 2.58 7.06 -14.23
C ASP A 155 2.64 6.25 -12.93
N LYS A 156 3.63 5.35 -12.79
CA LYS A 156 3.86 4.63 -11.52
C LYS A 156 4.21 5.59 -10.39
N PHE A 157 5.06 6.59 -10.68
CA PHE A 157 5.39 7.62 -9.68
C PHE A 157 4.19 8.52 -9.36
N ILE A 158 3.46 8.97 -10.38
CA ILE A 158 2.24 9.76 -10.17
C ILE A 158 1.26 8.99 -9.30
N THR A 159 1.04 7.70 -9.58
CA THR A 159 0.18 6.83 -8.77
C THR A 159 0.70 6.71 -7.33
N LEU A 160 2.00 6.49 -7.14
CA LEU A 160 2.61 6.37 -5.81
C LEU A 160 2.45 7.65 -4.99
N PHE A 161 2.79 8.80 -5.59
CA PHE A 161 2.64 10.11 -4.94
C PHE A 161 1.19 10.43 -4.64
N HIS A 162 0.26 10.10 -5.54
CA HIS A 162 -1.18 10.24 -5.36
C HIS A 162 -1.64 9.51 -4.08
N GLU A 163 -1.27 8.25 -3.93
CA GLU A 163 -1.67 7.47 -2.77
C GLU A 163 -1.02 7.96 -1.46
N LEU A 164 0.26 8.31 -1.48
CA LEU A 164 0.93 8.87 -0.31
C LEU A 164 0.39 10.25 0.07
N TYR A 165 0.01 11.07 -0.91
CA TYR A 165 -0.54 12.40 -0.67
C TYR A 165 -1.93 12.37 -0.03
N HIS A 166 -2.67 11.27 -0.17
CA HIS A 166 -3.93 11.05 0.57
C HIS A 166 -3.73 10.87 2.08
N ILE A 167 -2.54 10.60 2.56
CA ILE A 167 -2.25 10.47 3.99
C ILE A 167 -2.39 11.83 4.66
N SER A 168 -3.08 11.87 5.82
CA SER A 168 -3.29 13.09 6.60
C SER A 168 -1.95 13.75 6.96
N PRO A 169 -1.82 15.08 6.85
CA PRO A 169 -0.61 15.79 7.30
C PRO A 169 -0.32 15.62 8.79
N ALA A 170 -1.34 15.33 9.61
CA ALA A 170 -1.17 14.99 11.03
C ALA A 170 -0.68 13.57 11.25
N PHE A 171 -0.63 12.74 10.21
CA PHE A 171 -0.27 11.32 10.25
C PHE A 171 -1.02 10.52 11.34
N ASP A 172 -2.30 10.79 11.47
CA ASP A 172 -3.19 10.32 12.54
C ASP A 172 -3.96 9.03 12.16
N GLY A 173 -3.78 8.51 10.97
CA GLY A 173 -4.49 7.34 10.46
C GLY A 173 -5.79 7.67 9.71
N ASP A 174 -6.14 8.95 9.52
CA ASP A 174 -7.21 9.43 8.63
C ASP A 174 -6.63 9.90 7.28
N LEU A 175 -7.50 10.21 6.32
CA LEU A 175 -7.10 10.73 5.02
C LEU A 175 -6.99 12.26 5.03
N ARG A 176 -6.12 12.79 4.18
CA ARG A 176 -6.03 14.22 3.89
C ARG A 176 -7.36 14.73 3.36
N ARG A 177 -7.80 15.84 3.88
CA ARG A 177 -9.03 16.51 3.44
C ARG A 177 -8.70 17.81 2.73
N HIS A 178 -9.41 18.06 1.67
CA HIS A 178 -9.34 19.32 0.92
C HIS A 178 -10.62 20.12 1.17
N ALA A 179 -10.49 21.44 1.20
CA ALA A 179 -11.66 22.32 1.28
C ALA A 179 -12.49 22.20 -0.02
N GLY A 180 -13.77 21.88 0.09
CA GLY A 180 -14.69 21.78 -1.04
C GLY A 180 -15.65 20.59 -0.97
N ARG A 181 -16.42 20.38 -2.07
CA ARG A 181 -17.41 19.29 -2.18
C ARG A 181 -16.81 17.89 -2.21
N CYS A 182 -15.54 17.79 -2.58
CA CYS A 182 -14.83 16.51 -2.66
C CYS A 182 -13.71 16.51 -1.62
N ASP A 183 -13.97 15.86 -0.50
CA ASP A 183 -13.03 15.80 0.63
C ASP A 183 -11.69 15.12 0.29
N LEU A 184 -11.63 14.31 -0.78
CA LEU A 184 -10.47 13.47 -1.11
C LEU A 184 -9.67 13.96 -2.33
N HIS A 185 -10.28 14.75 -3.22
CA HIS A 185 -9.61 15.30 -4.40
C HIS A 185 -9.96 16.77 -4.52
N SER A 186 -9.03 17.56 -5.07
CA SER A 186 -9.31 18.94 -5.47
C SER A 186 -10.36 18.96 -6.59
N THR A 187 -10.97 20.10 -6.84
CA THR A 187 -12.05 20.32 -7.82
C THR A 187 -11.76 19.84 -9.25
N SER A 188 -10.49 19.59 -9.58
CA SER A 188 -10.05 19.10 -10.90
C SER A 188 -9.05 17.94 -10.75
N LYS A 189 -9.44 16.75 -11.21
CA LYS A 189 -8.54 15.60 -11.29
C LYS A 189 -7.25 15.91 -12.05
N ARG A 190 -7.37 16.66 -13.18
CA ARG A 190 -6.22 17.04 -14.01
C ARG A 190 -5.19 17.89 -13.24
N LEU A 191 -5.65 18.86 -12.45
CA LEU A 191 -4.77 19.71 -11.65
C LEU A 191 -4.13 18.91 -10.52
N TYR A 192 -4.87 17.99 -9.93
CA TYR A 192 -4.35 17.10 -8.89
C TYR A 192 -3.26 16.17 -9.45
N ASP A 193 -3.51 15.52 -10.59
CA ASP A 193 -2.54 14.65 -11.25
C ASP A 193 -1.28 15.43 -11.69
N ALA A 194 -1.45 16.67 -12.17
CA ALA A 194 -0.33 17.54 -12.50
C ALA A 194 0.52 17.89 -11.27
N HIS A 195 -0.11 18.19 -10.15
CA HIS A 195 0.60 18.43 -8.89
C HIS A 195 1.37 17.18 -8.42
N MET A 196 0.78 15.98 -8.54
CA MET A 196 1.48 14.73 -8.21
C MET A 196 2.68 14.50 -9.14
N ALA A 197 2.54 14.82 -10.42
CA ALA A 197 3.65 14.75 -11.36
C ALA A 197 4.78 15.74 -11.03
N ASP A 198 4.45 16.96 -10.55
CA ASP A 198 5.45 17.93 -10.10
C ASP A 198 6.21 17.45 -8.86
N LEU A 199 5.51 16.88 -7.87
CA LEU A 199 6.13 16.30 -6.70
C LEU A 199 7.04 15.12 -7.06
N ALA A 200 6.61 14.25 -7.97
CA ALA A 200 7.40 13.11 -8.45
C ALA A 200 8.67 13.58 -9.19
N ARG A 201 8.58 14.60 -10.06
CA ARG A 201 9.73 15.18 -10.73
C ARG A 201 10.69 15.84 -9.74
N GLY A 202 10.16 16.56 -8.74
CA GLY A 202 10.96 17.14 -7.66
C GLY A 202 11.77 16.08 -6.91
N TYR A 203 11.14 14.96 -6.54
CA TYR A 203 11.83 13.84 -5.92
C TYR A 203 12.96 13.30 -6.81
N LEU A 204 12.66 13.00 -8.07
CA LEU A 204 13.64 12.43 -9.02
C LEU A 204 14.83 13.38 -9.27
N SER A 205 14.63 14.70 -9.16
CA SER A 205 15.68 15.72 -9.35
C SER A 205 16.50 15.99 -8.08
N ASN A 206 15.98 15.65 -6.90
CA ASN A 206 16.57 16.02 -5.60
C ASN A 206 17.33 14.87 -4.92
N GLY A 207 18.05 14.05 -5.70
CA GLY A 207 18.92 13.02 -5.14
C GLY A 207 18.25 11.71 -4.82
N ALA A 208 17.16 11.39 -5.52
CA ALA A 208 16.50 10.07 -5.46
C ALA A 208 17.52 8.95 -5.67
N ASP A 209 17.50 7.94 -4.81
CA ASP A 209 18.36 6.77 -4.94
C ASP A 209 17.84 5.84 -6.06
N HIS A 210 18.57 5.79 -7.18
CA HIS A 210 18.24 4.93 -8.31
C HIS A 210 18.06 3.46 -7.92
N ALA A 211 18.84 2.97 -6.95
CA ALA A 211 18.71 1.59 -6.47
C ALA A 211 17.34 1.32 -5.81
N ARG A 212 16.63 2.35 -5.37
CA ARG A 212 15.31 2.23 -4.74
C ARG A 212 14.17 2.21 -5.74
N HIS A 213 14.32 2.88 -6.88
CA HIS A 213 13.22 3.07 -7.81
C HIS A 213 13.41 2.43 -9.20
N ASP A 214 14.62 1.98 -9.56
CA ASP A 214 14.89 1.42 -10.90
C ASP A 214 14.00 0.22 -11.27
N PHE A 215 13.48 -0.51 -10.28
CA PHE A 215 12.53 -1.60 -10.54
C PHE A 215 11.23 -1.09 -11.21
N LEU A 216 10.87 0.18 -11.03
CA LEU A 216 9.71 0.79 -11.69
C LEU A 216 9.92 0.99 -13.21
N ARG A 217 11.17 0.91 -13.71
CA ARG A 217 11.46 0.92 -15.15
C ARG A 217 11.06 -0.38 -15.85
N LEU A 218 10.87 -1.45 -15.07
CA LEU A 218 10.44 -2.75 -15.56
C LEU A 218 8.93 -2.90 -15.40
N ASN A 219 8.29 -3.55 -16.37
CA ASN A 219 6.91 -3.99 -16.22
C ASN A 219 6.84 -5.32 -15.46
N PHE A 220 5.62 -5.77 -15.16
CA PHE A 220 5.40 -6.99 -14.39
C PHE A 220 6.03 -8.23 -15.04
N ALA A 221 5.89 -8.39 -16.35
CA ALA A 221 6.45 -9.55 -17.09
C ALA A 221 7.98 -9.53 -17.06
N GLN A 222 8.60 -8.34 -17.19
CA GLN A 222 10.06 -8.19 -17.14
C GLN A 222 10.61 -8.51 -15.74
N LEU A 223 9.96 -8.03 -14.67
CA LEU A 223 10.35 -8.37 -13.30
C LEU A 223 10.24 -9.87 -13.04
N ARG A 224 9.14 -10.51 -13.44
CA ARG A 224 8.95 -11.93 -13.28
C ARG A 224 10.00 -12.73 -14.04
N ARG A 225 10.32 -12.36 -15.30
CA ARG A 225 11.36 -13.02 -16.10
C ARG A 225 12.74 -12.91 -15.45
N ARG A 226 13.06 -11.74 -14.91
CA ARG A 226 14.35 -11.48 -14.25
C ARG A 226 14.51 -12.26 -12.93
N HIS A 227 13.45 -12.34 -12.15
CA HIS A 227 13.51 -12.85 -10.78
C HIS A 227 12.87 -14.24 -10.62
N GLY A 228 12.34 -14.84 -11.68
CA GLY A 228 11.60 -16.11 -11.64
C GLY A 228 10.20 -15.98 -11.04
N ALA A 229 9.98 -15.07 -10.12
CA ALA A 229 8.68 -14.80 -9.52
C ALA A 229 8.55 -13.36 -9.03
N VAL A 230 7.31 -12.86 -8.95
CA VAL A 230 6.94 -11.66 -8.18
C VAL A 230 6.06 -12.10 -7.01
N VAL A 231 6.39 -11.64 -5.81
CA VAL A 231 5.69 -12.00 -4.56
C VAL A 231 5.14 -10.75 -3.89
N GLY A 232 4.01 -10.87 -3.26
CA GLY A 232 3.42 -9.81 -2.44
C GLY A 232 2.39 -10.36 -1.47
N VAL A 233 2.13 -9.61 -0.39
CA VAL A 233 1.17 -9.98 0.65
C VAL A 233 -0.18 -9.38 0.33
N SER A 234 -1.23 -10.17 0.28
CA SER A 234 -2.60 -9.71 0.19
C SER A 234 -3.17 -9.52 1.59
N VAL A 235 -3.42 -8.26 1.95
CA VAL A 235 -4.04 -7.92 3.23
C VAL A 235 -5.54 -7.74 3.02
N PRO A 236 -6.39 -8.41 3.80
CA PRO A 236 -7.83 -8.23 3.74
C PRO A 236 -8.22 -6.77 4.00
N ARG A 237 -9.27 -6.31 3.32
CA ARG A 237 -9.78 -4.96 3.57
C ARG A 237 -10.23 -4.81 5.03
N PRO A 238 -9.79 -3.76 5.76
CA PRO A 238 -10.20 -3.50 7.12
C PRO A 238 -11.73 -3.39 7.22
N ARG A 239 -12.29 -3.98 8.27
CA ARG A 239 -13.72 -3.93 8.56
C ARG A 239 -14.01 -2.96 9.69
N LEU A 240 -15.24 -2.45 9.71
CA LEU A 240 -15.79 -1.78 10.89
C LEU A 240 -16.32 -2.86 11.83
N VAL A 241 -15.79 -2.90 13.05
CA VAL A 241 -16.20 -3.83 14.10
C VAL A 241 -17.02 -3.06 15.13
N ALA A 242 -18.19 -3.58 15.50
CA ALA A 242 -18.99 -3.01 16.57
C ALA A 242 -18.26 -3.19 17.90
N VAL A 243 -18.21 -2.13 18.71
CA VAL A 243 -17.61 -2.12 20.04
C VAL A 243 -18.74 -2.01 21.05
N THR A 244 -18.75 -2.88 22.06
CA THR A 244 -19.64 -2.73 23.23
C THR A 244 -19.10 -1.59 24.10
N GLU A 245 -19.97 -0.66 24.47
CA GLU A 245 -19.66 0.29 25.54
C GLU A 245 -19.64 -0.55 26.83
N GLY A 246 -18.46 -0.71 27.43
CA GLY A 246 -18.31 -1.30 28.75
C GLY A 246 -18.83 -0.39 29.83
#